data_e13f4b2d1c53e36762836b7f193633e2
#
_entry.id   e13f4b2d1c53e36762836b7f193633e2
#
_cell.length_a   1.000
_cell.length_b   1.000
_cell.length_c   1.000
_cell.angle_alpha   90.00
_cell.angle_beta   90.00
_cell.angle_gamma   90.00
#
_symmetry.space_group_name_H-M   'P 1'
#
loop_
_entity.id
_entity.type
_entity.pdbx_description
1 polymer ?
#
loop_
_entity_poly.entity_id
_entity_poly.type
_entity_poly.pdbx_seq_one_letter_code
_entity_poly.pdbx_strand_id
1 'polypeptide(L)'
;MAAIPEFAYGSSPPVPVAPQKPEQVTEGVTLLRPLSRRGHGPGMIILAPNDERAAPVEIQDGIPSLRMKWAEEGYCVAEIRPNASSGAVKAAMQALENCAECEPKDKMGLICYDTDLWSKSASAVESLKDRIVVAAIYAKASQLKQISSQTSVPTMYHLAGKSETKSTATANSKIYEYATTESSSFPVPFYEDFHYATEAVSHSRNLAFFKPRMNGPYFDLELLWDEHTYYEFENRNVEHTMATMVEEPYVNHVPTV
;
A
#
# COMPACT_ATOMS: atom_id res chain seq x y z
N MET A 1 -12.40 -33.40 11.09
CA MET A 1 -12.90 -32.07 10.76
C MET A 1 -13.41 -31.44 12.04
N ALA A 2 -12.78 -30.39 12.52
CA ALA A 2 -13.33 -29.61 13.62
C ALA A 2 -14.60 -28.92 13.09
N ALA A 3 -15.71 -29.03 13.83
CA ALA A 3 -16.94 -28.35 13.46
C ALA A 3 -16.66 -26.82 13.48
N ILE A 4 -16.82 -26.16 12.34
CA ILE A 4 -16.77 -24.71 12.24
C ILE A 4 -17.89 -24.18 13.14
N PRO A 5 -17.62 -23.26 14.07
CA PRO A 5 -18.64 -22.75 14.96
C PRO A 5 -19.76 -22.09 14.15
N GLU A 6 -20.96 -22.62 14.22
CA GLU A 6 -22.15 -22.19 13.46
C GLU A 6 -22.47 -20.69 13.61
N PHE A 7 -21.96 -20.04 14.63
CA PHE A 7 -22.14 -18.60 14.88
C PHE A 7 -21.13 -17.69 14.16
N ALA A 8 -20.07 -18.25 13.56
CA ALA A 8 -19.07 -17.44 12.86
C ALA A 8 -19.59 -16.84 11.56
N TYR A 9 -20.56 -17.48 10.90
CA TYR A 9 -20.97 -17.11 9.54
C TYR A 9 -22.46 -16.81 9.38
N GLY A 10 -23.24 -16.72 10.44
CA GLY A 10 -24.63 -17.07 10.20
C GLY A 10 -25.71 -16.04 10.40
N SER A 11 -25.52 -14.96 11.09
CA SER A 11 -26.69 -14.19 11.53
C SER A 11 -26.78 -12.73 11.08
N SER A 12 -25.72 -12.20 10.51
CA SER A 12 -25.78 -10.84 9.98
C SER A 12 -25.62 -10.87 8.47
N PRO A 13 -26.47 -10.15 7.72
CA PRO A 13 -26.26 -10.02 6.30
C PRO A 13 -24.85 -9.46 6.05
N PRO A 14 -24.18 -9.89 4.97
CA PRO A 14 -22.89 -9.31 4.61
C PRO A 14 -23.10 -7.81 4.42
N VAL A 15 -22.26 -7.01 5.06
CA VAL A 15 -22.22 -5.58 4.80
C VAL A 15 -21.29 -5.40 3.61
N PRO A 16 -21.82 -5.10 2.41
CA PRO A 16 -20.98 -4.77 1.27
C PRO A 16 -20.09 -3.58 1.66
N VAL A 17 -18.81 -3.64 1.35
CA VAL A 17 -17.97 -2.45 1.44
C VAL A 17 -18.56 -1.44 0.46
N ALA A 18 -19.03 -0.30 0.96
CA ALA A 18 -19.58 0.73 0.10
C ALA A 18 -18.49 1.20 -0.89
N PRO A 19 -18.82 1.37 -2.18
CA PRO A 19 -17.87 1.86 -3.18
C PRO A 19 -17.20 3.13 -2.68
N GLN A 20 -15.89 3.08 -2.49
CA GLN A 20 -15.12 4.21 -2.04
C GLN A 20 -14.45 4.86 -3.24
N LYS A 21 -14.67 6.16 -3.42
CA LYS A 21 -13.99 6.94 -4.45
C LYS A 21 -12.93 7.82 -3.81
N PRO A 22 -11.81 8.05 -4.52
CA PRO A 22 -10.80 8.99 -4.05
C PRO A 22 -11.40 10.39 -3.89
N GLU A 23 -11.17 10.99 -2.74
CA GLU A 23 -11.57 12.37 -2.44
C GLU A 23 -10.43 13.32 -2.71
N GLN A 24 -10.70 14.42 -3.41
CA GLN A 24 -9.71 15.47 -3.61
C GLN A 24 -9.54 16.26 -2.31
N VAL A 25 -8.34 16.24 -1.74
CA VAL A 25 -7.98 17.01 -0.54
C VAL A 25 -7.52 18.42 -0.93
N THR A 26 -6.55 18.49 -1.83
CA THR A 26 -6.04 19.70 -2.46
C THR A 26 -5.45 19.32 -3.83
N GLU A 27 -4.98 20.30 -4.60
CA GLU A 27 -4.36 20.00 -5.89
C GLU A 27 -3.19 19.01 -5.71
N GLY A 28 -3.24 17.92 -6.46
CA GLY A 28 -2.25 16.84 -6.42
C GLY A 28 -2.26 15.98 -5.15
N VAL A 29 -3.26 16.14 -4.26
CA VAL A 29 -3.42 15.30 -3.06
C VAL A 29 -4.83 14.71 -3.02
N THR A 30 -4.93 13.39 -2.98
CA THR A 30 -6.20 12.66 -2.85
C THR A 30 -6.19 11.72 -1.65
N LEU A 31 -7.36 11.45 -1.09
CA LEU A 31 -7.59 10.51 0.01
C LEU A 31 -8.49 9.38 -0.46
N LEU A 32 -8.10 8.14 -0.20
CA LEU A 32 -8.93 6.94 -0.40
C LEU A 32 -9.04 6.20 0.93
N ARG A 33 -10.28 5.91 1.34
CA ARG A 33 -10.54 5.12 2.54
C ARG A 33 -10.20 3.66 2.34
N PRO A 34 -10.01 2.88 3.43
CA PRO A 34 -9.74 1.46 3.33
C PRO A 34 -10.84 0.72 2.55
N LEU A 35 -10.43 -0.16 1.63
CA LEU A 35 -11.33 -1.00 0.84
C LEU A 35 -11.53 -2.40 1.46
N SER A 36 -10.91 -2.67 2.59
CA SER A 36 -11.11 -3.92 3.32
C SER A 36 -12.41 -3.91 4.12
N ARG A 37 -13.02 -5.08 4.35
CA ARG A 37 -14.21 -5.29 5.21
C ARG A 37 -14.07 -4.68 6.62
N ARG A 38 -12.84 -4.51 7.10
CA ARG A 38 -12.57 -3.88 8.39
C ARG A 38 -13.04 -2.43 8.43
N GLY A 39 -13.07 -1.75 7.27
CA GLY A 39 -13.54 -0.37 7.13
C GLY A 39 -12.66 0.69 7.80
N HIS A 40 -11.58 0.30 8.47
CA HIS A 40 -10.64 1.22 9.11
C HIS A 40 -9.21 0.65 9.11
N GLY A 41 -8.21 1.50 9.15
CA GLY A 41 -6.81 1.11 9.22
C GLY A 41 -5.84 2.27 9.29
N PRO A 42 -4.54 1.99 9.48
CA PRO A 42 -3.53 3.03 9.62
C PRO A 42 -3.38 3.88 8.35
N GLY A 43 -2.89 5.10 8.53
CA GLY A 43 -2.64 6.01 7.41
C GLY A 43 -1.39 5.64 6.61
N MET A 44 -1.50 5.70 5.28
CA MET A 44 -0.40 5.51 4.33
C MET A 44 -0.30 6.72 3.41
N ILE A 45 0.84 7.36 3.38
CA ILE A 45 1.14 8.42 2.41
C ILE A 45 1.88 7.80 1.23
N ILE A 46 1.39 8.02 0.01
CA ILE A 46 2.04 7.59 -1.22
C ILE A 46 2.60 8.80 -1.95
N LEU A 47 3.90 8.82 -2.20
CA LEU A 47 4.52 9.72 -3.15
C LEU A 47 4.51 9.04 -4.53
N ALA A 48 3.49 9.33 -5.32
CA ALA A 48 3.25 8.69 -6.61
C ALA A 48 4.03 9.38 -7.74
N PRO A 49 4.47 8.63 -8.77
CA PRO A 49 5.13 9.21 -9.90
C PRO A 49 4.16 10.04 -10.76
N ASN A 50 4.72 10.85 -11.64
CA ASN A 50 3.92 11.57 -12.62
C ASN A 50 3.44 10.59 -13.70
N ASP A 51 2.17 10.31 -13.72
CA ASP A 51 1.55 9.54 -14.79
C ASP A 51 0.57 10.44 -15.55
N GLU A 52 0.96 10.82 -16.76
CA GLU A 52 0.11 11.61 -17.66
C GLU A 52 -1.10 10.81 -18.16
N ARG A 53 -1.01 9.48 -18.09
CA ARG A 53 -2.12 8.56 -18.40
C ARG A 53 -3.16 8.47 -17.30
N ALA A 54 -2.98 9.25 -16.26
CA ALA A 54 -3.81 9.27 -15.06
C ALA A 54 -5.25 9.80 -15.28
N ALA A 55 -5.97 9.20 -16.20
CA ALA A 55 -7.38 8.95 -15.94
C ALA A 55 -7.45 7.99 -14.73
N PRO A 56 -8.46 8.05 -13.88
CA PRO A 56 -8.56 7.21 -12.71
C PRO A 56 -8.90 5.76 -13.10
N VAL A 57 -7.97 5.10 -13.78
CA VAL A 57 -8.05 3.65 -13.97
C VAL A 57 -7.58 3.05 -12.65
N GLU A 58 -8.50 2.52 -11.89
CA GLU A 58 -8.17 1.90 -10.62
C GLU A 58 -7.66 0.46 -10.83
N ILE A 59 -8.25 -0.27 -11.78
CA ILE A 59 -7.80 -1.62 -12.18
C ILE A 59 -7.66 -1.67 -13.72
N GLN A 60 -6.55 -2.18 -14.20
CA GLN A 60 -6.33 -2.49 -15.61
C GLN A 60 -5.71 -3.87 -15.73
N ASP A 61 -6.34 -4.75 -16.55
CA ASP A 61 -5.87 -6.12 -16.78
C ASP A 61 -5.68 -6.92 -15.47
N GLY A 62 -6.55 -6.69 -14.48
CA GLY A 62 -6.49 -7.32 -13.17
C GLY A 62 -5.39 -6.77 -12.25
N ILE A 63 -4.79 -5.63 -12.57
CA ILE A 63 -3.75 -4.99 -11.77
C ILE A 63 -4.30 -3.69 -11.18
N PRO A 64 -4.35 -3.55 -9.83
CA PRO A 64 -4.84 -2.33 -9.20
C PRO A 64 -3.81 -1.20 -9.26
N SER A 65 -4.30 0.04 -9.23
CA SER A 65 -3.47 1.22 -9.04
C SER A 65 -2.74 1.20 -7.70
N LEU A 66 -1.68 2.01 -7.55
CA LEU A 66 -0.92 2.07 -6.30
C LEU A 66 -1.81 2.36 -5.09
N ARG A 67 -2.68 3.38 -5.19
CA ARG A 67 -3.55 3.77 -4.07
C ARG A 67 -4.60 2.69 -3.77
N MET A 68 -5.18 2.07 -4.81
CA MET A 68 -6.15 1.00 -4.65
C MET A 68 -5.53 -0.21 -3.96
N LYS A 69 -4.37 -0.65 -4.42
CA LYS A 69 -3.65 -1.77 -3.81
C LYS A 69 -3.42 -1.57 -2.30
N TRP A 70 -2.98 -0.39 -1.89
CA TRP A 70 -2.76 -0.12 -0.47
C TRP A 70 -4.08 0.03 0.32
N ALA A 71 -5.13 0.55 -0.30
CA ALA A 71 -6.45 0.62 0.33
C ALA A 71 -7.09 -0.78 0.49
N GLU A 72 -6.88 -1.70 -0.46
CA GLU A 72 -7.28 -3.11 -0.36
C GLU A 72 -6.52 -3.85 0.75
N GLU A 73 -5.26 -3.50 1.00
CA GLU A 73 -4.51 -3.98 2.18
C GLU A 73 -5.04 -3.43 3.52
N GLY A 74 -6.06 -2.58 3.49
CA GLY A 74 -6.72 -2.02 4.66
C GLY A 74 -6.12 -0.73 5.19
N TYR A 75 -5.32 -0.01 4.40
CA TYR A 75 -4.80 1.31 4.77
C TYR A 75 -5.74 2.43 4.33
N CYS A 76 -5.74 3.52 5.12
CA CYS A 76 -6.28 4.81 4.70
C CYS A 76 -5.19 5.53 3.88
N VAL A 77 -5.42 5.77 2.60
CA VAL A 77 -4.36 6.17 1.66
C VAL A 77 -4.47 7.63 1.27
N ALA A 78 -3.41 8.42 1.52
CA ALA A 78 -3.24 9.75 0.98
C ALA A 78 -2.19 9.74 -0.13
N GLU A 79 -2.59 9.90 -1.39
CA GLU A 79 -1.69 9.94 -2.53
C GLU A 79 -1.29 11.39 -2.85
N ILE A 80 0.01 11.62 -3.00
CA ILE A 80 0.61 12.91 -3.39
C ILE A 80 1.24 12.73 -4.77
N ARG A 81 0.91 13.62 -5.70
CA ARG A 81 1.43 13.65 -7.08
C ARG A 81 2.41 14.80 -7.29
N PRO A 82 3.28 14.77 -8.32
CA PRO A 82 4.30 15.78 -8.54
C PRO A 82 3.80 17.21 -8.76
N ASN A 83 2.54 17.39 -9.18
CA ASN A 83 1.90 18.70 -9.33
C ASN A 83 1.40 19.30 -8.01
N ALA A 84 1.54 18.57 -6.90
CA ALA A 84 1.15 19.07 -5.59
C ALA A 84 2.06 20.19 -5.08
N SER A 85 1.51 21.06 -4.25
CA SER A 85 2.26 22.14 -3.62
C SER A 85 3.30 21.65 -2.60
N SER A 86 4.22 22.52 -2.20
CA SER A 86 5.23 22.22 -1.17
C SER A 86 4.64 21.84 0.21
N GLY A 87 3.36 22.14 0.47
CA GLY A 87 2.62 21.79 1.67
C GLY A 87 1.94 20.41 1.62
N ALA A 88 2.07 19.68 0.51
CA ALA A 88 1.31 18.45 0.25
C ALA A 88 1.44 17.37 1.34
N VAL A 89 2.65 17.15 1.88
CA VAL A 89 2.86 16.17 2.97
C VAL A 89 2.05 16.52 4.21
N LYS A 90 2.01 17.81 4.58
CA LYS A 90 1.20 18.28 5.72
C LYS A 90 -0.29 18.17 5.43
N ALA A 91 -0.71 18.50 4.21
CA ALA A 91 -2.11 18.38 3.80
C ALA A 91 -2.57 16.90 3.82
N ALA A 92 -1.74 15.98 3.30
CA ALA A 92 -1.99 14.54 3.35
C ALA A 92 -2.09 14.04 4.80
N MET A 93 -1.15 14.44 5.66
CA MET A 93 -1.16 14.11 7.07
C MET A 93 -2.46 14.59 7.75
N GLN A 94 -2.85 15.84 7.54
CA GLN A 94 -4.06 16.41 8.11
C GLN A 94 -5.34 15.71 7.60
N ALA A 95 -5.36 15.33 6.32
CA ALA A 95 -6.47 14.57 5.75
C ALA A 95 -6.62 13.20 6.43
N LEU A 96 -5.51 12.49 6.65
CA LEU A 96 -5.50 11.22 7.38
C LEU A 96 -5.94 11.39 8.84
N GLU A 97 -5.48 12.43 9.51
CA GLU A 97 -5.89 12.73 10.89
C GLU A 97 -7.39 13.02 11.02
N ASN A 98 -7.97 13.71 10.05
CA ASN A 98 -9.39 14.06 10.01
C ASN A 98 -10.27 12.91 9.51
N CYS A 99 -9.71 11.90 8.85
CA CYS A 99 -10.43 10.73 8.35
C CYS A 99 -10.86 9.85 9.54
N ALA A 100 -12.16 9.57 9.64
CA ALA A 100 -12.72 8.77 10.72
C ALA A 100 -12.20 7.32 10.67
N GLU A 101 -12.01 6.79 9.48
CA GLU A 101 -11.56 5.43 9.20
C GLU A 101 -10.06 5.24 9.39
N CYS A 102 -9.28 6.33 9.56
CA CYS A 102 -7.84 6.24 9.82
C CYS A 102 -7.57 5.93 11.30
N GLU A 103 -7.06 4.72 11.59
CA GLU A 103 -6.76 4.26 12.94
C GLU A 103 -5.61 3.22 12.94
N PRO A 104 -4.54 3.40 13.77
CA PRO A 104 -4.30 4.53 14.69
C PRO A 104 -3.90 5.80 13.94
N LYS A 105 -4.18 6.97 14.55
CA LYS A 105 -3.86 8.28 13.97
C LYS A 105 -2.45 8.77 14.26
N ASP A 106 -1.73 8.09 15.13
CA ASP A 106 -0.39 8.47 15.60
C ASP A 106 0.74 7.71 14.90
N LYS A 107 0.42 6.74 14.03
CA LYS A 107 1.40 5.90 13.34
C LYS A 107 1.05 5.76 11.87
N MET A 108 1.71 6.53 11.06
CA MET A 108 1.52 6.52 9.62
C MET A 108 2.76 6.00 8.91
N GLY A 109 2.54 5.36 7.75
CA GLY A 109 3.59 4.94 6.84
C GLY A 109 3.72 5.88 5.66
N LEU A 110 4.89 5.86 5.02
CA LEU A 110 5.12 6.55 3.77
C LEU A 110 5.75 5.60 2.77
N ILE A 111 5.25 5.59 1.54
CA ILE A 111 5.89 4.88 0.45
C ILE A 111 6.14 5.83 -0.73
N CYS A 112 7.34 5.75 -1.26
CA CYS A 112 7.80 6.65 -2.32
C CYS A 112 8.16 5.87 -3.57
N TYR A 113 7.52 6.21 -4.67
CA TYR A 113 7.77 5.66 -6.01
C TYR A 113 8.44 6.67 -6.95
N ASP A 114 8.70 7.91 -6.46
CA ASP A 114 9.32 9.00 -7.23
C ASP A 114 10.38 9.71 -6.40
N THR A 115 11.65 9.55 -6.77
CA THR A 115 12.80 10.11 -6.03
C THR A 115 12.90 11.63 -6.12
N ASP A 116 12.34 12.26 -7.14
CA ASP A 116 12.31 13.73 -7.25
C ASP A 116 11.27 14.30 -6.28
N LEU A 117 10.11 13.64 -6.20
CA LEU A 117 9.10 13.99 -5.21
C LEU A 117 9.57 13.71 -3.78
N TRP A 118 10.34 12.62 -3.57
CA TRP A 118 11.01 12.36 -2.31
C TRP A 118 11.92 13.51 -1.89
N SER A 119 12.79 13.95 -2.79
CA SER A 119 13.76 15.03 -2.51
C SER A 119 13.06 16.34 -2.10
N LYS A 120 11.89 16.63 -2.68
CA LYS A 120 11.06 17.78 -2.31
C LYS A 120 10.33 17.61 -0.98
N SER A 121 10.04 16.36 -0.59
CA SER A 121 9.20 16.01 0.58
C SER A 121 10.00 15.65 1.83
N ALA A 122 11.25 15.22 1.68
CA ALA A 122 12.07 14.64 2.75
C ALA A 122 12.18 15.52 4.01
N SER A 123 12.33 16.81 3.85
CA SER A 123 12.38 17.77 4.98
C SER A 123 11.06 17.82 5.75
N ALA A 124 9.93 17.78 5.04
CA ALA A 124 8.61 17.72 5.68
C ALA A 124 8.40 16.38 6.37
N VAL A 125 8.83 15.26 5.77
CA VAL A 125 8.80 13.92 6.36
C VAL A 125 9.63 13.89 7.65
N GLU A 126 10.86 14.41 7.62
CA GLU A 126 11.71 14.45 8.81
C GLU A 126 11.09 15.32 9.92
N SER A 127 10.41 16.41 9.58
CA SER A 127 9.72 17.23 10.58
C SER A 127 8.50 16.55 11.23
N LEU A 128 8.00 15.47 10.62
CA LEU A 128 6.83 14.69 11.05
C LEU A 128 7.20 13.26 11.48
N LYS A 129 8.47 12.99 11.75
CA LYS A 129 8.98 11.65 12.07
C LYS A 129 8.37 11.00 13.33
N ASP A 130 7.80 11.77 14.22
CA ASP A 130 7.07 11.26 15.38
C ASP A 130 5.72 10.64 15.00
N ARG A 131 5.23 10.94 13.78
CA ARG A 131 3.96 10.49 13.23
C ARG A 131 4.15 9.57 12.02
N ILE A 132 5.12 9.88 11.16
CA ILE A 132 5.55 9.02 10.06
C ILE A 132 6.60 8.07 10.60
N VAL A 133 6.18 6.89 11.06
CA VAL A 133 7.00 5.97 11.84
C VAL A 133 7.81 4.98 10.99
N VAL A 134 7.53 4.93 9.69
CA VAL A 134 8.18 4.02 8.74
C VAL A 134 8.04 4.55 7.30
N ALA A 135 9.07 4.31 6.50
CA ALA A 135 9.06 4.64 5.08
C ALA A 135 9.57 3.49 4.20
N ALA A 136 9.18 3.47 2.93
CA ALA A 136 9.83 2.67 1.89
C ALA A 136 10.08 3.55 0.67
N ILE A 137 11.23 3.37 0.01
CA ILE A 137 11.64 4.18 -1.13
C ILE A 137 12.12 3.28 -2.25
N TYR A 138 11.52 3.44 -3.43
CA TYR A 138 11.98 2.83 -4.67
C TYR A 138 12.89 3.79 -5.41
N ALA A 139 14.08 3.30 -5.78
CA ALA A 139 15.10 4.13 -6.40
C ALA A 139 16.05 3.29 -7.26
N LYS A 140 16.91 3.93 -8.05
CA LYS A 140 18.07 3.25 -8.64
C LYS A 140 19.15 3.06 -7.58
N ALA A 141 19.92 1.98 -7.67
CA ALA A 141 21.01 1.69 -6.73
C ALA A 141 22.03 2.84 -6.60
N SER A 142 22.27 3.56 -7.69
CA SER A 142 23.15 4.74 -7.72
C SER A 142 22.66 5.93 -6.87
N GLN A 143 21.36 6.01 -6.59
CA GLN A 143 20.75 7.11 -5.82
C GLN A 143 20.76 6.89 -4.30
N LEU A 144 21.07 5.67 -3.85
CA LEU A 144 20.97 5.29 -2.43
C LEU A 144 21.69 6.27 -1.48
N LYS A 145 22.92 6.66 -1.82
CA LYS A 145 23.71 7.57 -0.96
C LYS A 145 23.03 8.93 -0.77
N GLN A 146 22.39 9.43 -1.82
CA GLN A 146 21.68 10.71 -1.77
C GLN A 146 20.40 10.62 -0.92
N ILE A 147 19.57 9.59 -1.14
CA ILE A 147 18.26 9.48 -0.49
C ILE A 147 18.36 9.03 0.97
N SER A 148 19.36 8.21 1.32
CA SER A 148 19.49 7.65 2.68
C SER A 148 19.90 8.65 3.75
N SER A 149 20.45 9.79 3.37
CA SER A 149 20.87 10.85 4.30
C SER A 149 19.78 11.87 4.61
N GLN A 150 18.60 11.76 4.00
CA GLN A 150 17.55 12.79 4.03
C GLN A 150 16.53 12.61 5.16
N THR A 151 16.50 11.45 5.83
CA THR A 151 15.55 11.19 6.93
C THR A 151 16.14 10.25 7.97
N SER A 152 15.72 10.40 9.21
CA SER A 152 15.99 9.48 10.31
C SER A 152 14.87 8.46 10.55
N VAL A 153 13.76 8.57 9.79
CA VAL A 153 12.65 7.60 9.83
C VAL A 153 13.15 6.21 9.43
N PRO A 154 12.77 5.15 10.15
CA PRO A 154 13.07 3.78 9.74
C PRO A 154 12.65 3.52 8.30
N THR A 155 13.61 3.24 7.41
CA THR A 155 13.36 3.21 5.96
C THR A 155 13.81 1.92 5.31
N MET A 156 12.97 1.36 4.44
CA MET A 156 13.28 0.28 3.52
C MET A 156 13.59 0.86 2.13
N TYR A 157 14.71 0.42 1.55
CA TYR A 157 15.11 0.82 0.21
C TYR A 157 14.96 -0.35 -0.76
N HIS A 158 14.19 -0.15 -1.82
CA HIS A 158 14.08 -1.07 -2.95
C HIS A 158 14.84 -0.48 -4.12
N LEU A 159 15.99 -1.10 -4.45
CA LEU A 159 16.94 -0.56 -5.40
C LEU A 159 16.94 -1.35 -6.71
N ALA A 160 16.59 -0.69 -7.80
CA ALA A 160 16.80 -1.24 -9.14
C ALA A 160 18.29 -1.24 -9.49
N GLY A 161 18.77 -2.38 -10.00
CA GLY A 161 20.19 -2.61 -10.27
C GLY A 161 20.98 -3.06 -9.04
N LYS A 162 22.30 -3.10 -9.21
CA LYS A 162 23.25 -3.42 -8.13
C LYS A 162 24.03 -2.18 -7.73
N SER A 163 24.26 -2.03 -6.44
CA SER A 163 25.20 -1.02 -5.93
C SER A 163 26.65 -1.50 -6.16
N GLU A 164 27.52 -0.61 -6.61
CA GLU A 164 28.96 -0.89 -6.76
C GLU A 164 29.65 -1.07 -5.40
N THR A 165 29.09 -0.47 -4.34
CA THR A 165 29.58 -0.57 -2.98
C THR A 165 28.60 -1.32 -2.10
N LYS A 166 29.08 -2.28 -1.29
CA LYS A 166 28.24 -2.92 -0.26
C LYS A 166 27.68 -1.85 0.68
N SER A 167 26.41 -1.52 0.46
CA SER A 167 25.68 -0.66 1.38
C SER A 167 25.33 -1.48 2.61
N THR A 168 25.86 -1.09 3.76
CA THR A 168 25.51 -1.72 5.03
C THR A 168 24.16 -1.18 5.50
N ALA A 169 23.19 -2.07 5.64
CA ALA A 169 21.94 -1.75 6.33
C ALA A 169 22.28 -1.29 7.77
N THR A 170 21.69 -0.20 8.18
CA THR A 170 21.76 0.26 9.57
C THR A 170 20.65 -0.40 10.40
N ALA A 171 20.69 -0.26 11.72
CA ALA A 171 19.62 -0.77 12.59
C ALA A 171 18.22 -0.24 12.19
N ASN A 172 18.18 0.95 11.57
CA ASN A 172 16.95 1.63 11.14
C ASN A 172 16.67 1.52 9.63
N SER A 173 17.49 0.79 8.86
CA SER A 173 17.26 0.65 7.41
C SER A 173 17.37 -0.79 6.95
N LYS A 174 16.58 -1.13 5.92
CA LYS A 174 16.68 -2.36 5.14
C LYS A 174 16.90 -2.03 3.69
N ILE A 175 17.80 -2.76 3.02
CA ILE A 175 18.13 -2.54 1.62
C ILE A 175 17.91 -3.84 0.85
N TYR A 176 17.15 -3.75 -0.24
CA TYR A 176 16.95 -4.84 -1.19
C TYR A 176 17.34 -4.37 -2.59
N GLU A 177 18.24 -5.12 -3.22
CA GLU A 177 18.67 -4.87 -4.59
C GLU A 177 17.99 -5.85 -5.54
N TYR A 178 17.46 -5.33 -6.64
CA TYR A 178 16.82 -6.09 -7.71
C TYR A 178 17.71 -6.04 -8.95
N ALA A 179 18.68 -6.94 -8.99
CA ALA A 179 19.77 -6.90 -9.97
C ALA A 179 19.33 -7.07 -11.44
N THR A 180 18.16 -7.69 -11.65
CA THR A 180 17.59 -7.92 -12.99
C THR A 180 16.65 -6.80 -13.44
N THR A 181 16.46 -5.78 -12.62
CA THR A 181 15.54 -4.66 -12.86
C THR A 181 16.35 -3.39 -13.06
N GLU A 182 16.21 -2.74 -14.21
CA GLU A 182 16.97 -1.53 -14.56
C GLU A 182 16.27 -0.24 -14.12
N SER A 183 14.94 -0.26 -14.06
CA SER A 183 14.12 0.89 -13.72
C SER A 183 13.58 0.81 -12.30
N SER A 184 13.63 1.93 -11.58
CA SER A 184 12.97 2.08 -10.27
C SER A 184 11.44 2.09 -10.37
N SER A 185 10.88 2.20 -11.58
CA SER A 185 9.45 2.15 -11.85
C SER A 185 8.89 0.73 -11.95
N PHE A 186 9.70 -0.32 -11.75
CA PHE A 186 9.23 -1.70 -11.80
C PHE A 186 8.01 -2.01 -10.91
N PRO A 187 7.77 -1.31 -9.78
CA PRO A 187 6.60 -1.56 -8.95
C PRO A 187 5.38 -0.72 -9.33
N VAL A 188 5.49 0.17 -10.32
CA VAL A 188 4.43 1.11 -10.67
C VAL A 188 3.52 0.49 -11.73
N PRO A 189 2.26 0.18 -11.39
CA PRO A 189 1.31 -0.39 -12.34
C PRO A 189 1.15 0.51 -13.57
N PHE A 190 0.86 -0.09 -14.71
CA PHE A 190 0.58 0.59 -15.99
C PHE A 190 1.79 1.26 -16.67
N TYR A 191 2.97 1.21 -16.04
CA TYR A 191 4.22 1.60 -16.67
C TYR A 191 4.79 0.46 -17.54
N GLU A 192 5.54 0.83 -18.57
CA GLU A 192 6.22 -0.14 -19.45
C GLU A 192 7.18 -1.06 -18.69
N ASP A 193 7.85 -0.50 -17.66
CA ASP A 193 8.81 -1.20 -16.80
C ASP A 193 8.16 -2.03 -15.68
N PHE A 194 6.83 -2.07 -15.59
CA PHE A 194 6.15 -2.82 -14.53
C PHE A 194 6.50 -4.31 -14.59
N HIS A 195 6.96 -4.84 -13.47
CA HIS A 195 7.34 -6.24 -13.36
C HIS A 195 6.62 -6.92 -12.21
N TYR A 196 5.51 -7.56 -12.50
CA TYR A 196 4.57 -8.13 -11.52
C TYR A 196 5.23 -8.98 -10.42
N ALA A 197 6.09 -9.96 -10.80
CA ALA A 197 6.71 -10.86 -9.82
C ALA A 197 7.67 -10.12 -8.87
N THR A 198 8.44 -9.15 -9.38
CA THR A 198 9.36 -8.35 -8.55
C THR A 198 8.60 -7.38 -7.67
N GLU A 199 7.52 -6.80 -8.20
CA GLU A 199 6.61 -5.94 -7.46
C GLU A 199 5.98 -6.71 -6.29
N ALA A 200 5.39 -7.89 -6.53
CA ALA A 200 4.76 -8.72 -5.51
C ALA A 200 5.71 -9.07 -4.36
N VAL A 201 6.97 -9.40 -4.66
CA VAL A 201 8.01 -9.66 -3.66
C VAL A 201 8.32 -8.38 -2.87
N SER A 202 8.47 -7.23 -3.55
CA SER A 202 8.77 -5.97 -2.89
C SER A 202 7.61 -5.50 -2.00
N HIS A 203 6.37 -5.69 -2.45
CA HIS A 203 5.17 -5.39 -1.69
C HIS A 203 5.06 -6.23 -0.41
N SER A 204 5.29 -7.54 -0.50
CA SER A 204 5.32 -8.43 0.68
C SER A 204 6.38 -8.00 1.69
N ARG A 205 7.56 -7.55 1.24
CA ARG A 205 8.60 -6.99 2.09
C ARG A 205 8.16 -5.70 2.77
N ASN A 206 7.46 -4.82 2.04
CA ASN A 206 6.88 -3.60 2.62
C ASN A 206 5.89 -3.95 3.72
N LEU A 207 4.94 -4.84 3.48
CA LEU A 207 3.96 -5.26 4.49
C LEU A 207 4.62 -5.81 5.75
N ALA A 208 5.62 -6.69 5.59
CA ALA A 208 6.39 -7.25 6.72
C ALA A 208 7.18 -6.18 7.50
N PHE A 209 7.55 -5.07 6.85
CA PHE A 209 8.28 -3.97 7.49
C PHE A 209 7.36 -2.93 8.12
N PHE A 210 6.21 -2.66 7.51
CA PHE A 210 5.26 -1.63 7.92
C PHE A 210 4.34 -2.10 9.04
N LYS A 211 3.71 -3.26 8.89
CA LYS A 211 2.68 -3.75 9.82
C LYS A 211 3.12 -3.73 11.30
N PRO A 212 4.33 -4.20 11.69
CA PRO A 212 4.76 -4.14 13.08
C PRO A 212 4.97 -2.72 13.62
N ARG A 213 5.34 -1.75 12.75
CA ARG A 213 5.61 -0.36 13.14
C ARG A 213 4.34 0.48 13.22
N MET A 214 3.36 0.13 12.41
CA MET A 214 2.08 0.85 12.30
C MET A 214 0.95 0.21 13.12
N ASN A 215 1.22 -0.90 13.82
CA ASN A 215 0.21 -1.72 14.52
C ASN A 215 -0.85 -2.33 13.57
N GLY A 216 -0.42 -2.79 12.41
CA GLY A 216 -1.30 -3.45 11.45
C GLY A 216 -1.39 -2.73 10.08
N PRO A 217 -2.45 -2.98 9.29
CA PRO A 217 -3.58 -3.85 9.65
C PRO A 217 -3.20 -5.34 9.65
N TYR A 218 -3.82 -6.12 10.54
CA TYR A 218 -3.70 -7.57 10.58
C TYR A 218 -5.07 -8.19 10.30
N PHE A 219 -5.07 -9.26 9.52
CA PHE A 219 -6.26 -10.06 9.18
C PHE A 219 -6.02 -11.49 9.60
N ASP A 220 -7.04 -12.14 10.13
CA ASP A 220 -7.07 -13.59 10.28
C ASP A 220 -7.41 -14.20 8.93
N LEU A 221 -6.36 -14.55 8.19
CA LEU A 221 -6.51 -15.09 6.83
C LEU A 221 -7.10 -16.49 6.82
N GLU A 222 -6.88 -17.31 7.87
CA GLU A 222 -7.47 -18.65 7.98
C GLU A 222 -8.98 -18.51 8.17
N LEU A 223 -9.41 -17.69 9.11
CA LEU A 223 -10.83 -17.43 9.33
C LEU A 223 -11.52 -16.85 8.10
N LEU A 224 -10.88 -15.91 7.41
CA LEU A 224 -11.42 -15.31 6.19
C LEU A 224 -11.55 -16.35 5.06
N TRP A 225 -10.55 -17.21 4.92
CA TRP A 225 -10.55 -18.27 3.92
C TRP A 225 -11.63 -19.33 4.21
N ASP A 226 -11.75 -19.74 5.46
CA ASP A 226 -12.79 -20.70 5.89
C ASP A 226 -14.20 -20.11 5.63
N GLU A 227 -14.42 -18.84 5.95
CA GLU A 227 -15.67 -18.14 5.66
C GLU A 227 -15.97 -18.11 4.15
N HIS A 228 -14.96 -17.74 3.35
CA HIS A 228 -15.09 -17.67 1.89
C HIS A 228 -15.48 -19.02 1.29
N THR A 229 -14.71 -20.06 1.61
CA THR A 229 -14.91 -21.41 1.08
C THR A 229 -16.23 -22.03 1.55
N TYR A 230 -16.66 -21.75 2.78
CA TYR A 230 -17.97 -22.16 3.27
C TYR A 230 -19.09 -21.58 2.41
N TYR A 231 -19.08 -20.28 2.14
CA TYR A 231 -20.13 -19.66 1.32
C TYR A 231 -20.01 -20.01 -0.16
N GLU A 232 -18.84 -20.26 -0.68
CA GLU A 232 -18.64 -20.66 -2.08
C GLU A 232 -19.08 -22.11 -2.34
N PHE A 233 -18.68 -23.06 -1.51
CA PHE A 233 -18.80 -24.49 -1.79
C PHE A 233 -19.91 -25.18 -0.99
N GLU A 234 -20.14 -24.82 0.27
CA GLU A 234 -21.13 -25.47 1.13
C GLU A 234 -22.48 -24.77 1.09
N ASN A 235 -22.55 -23.50 1.46
CA ASN A 235 -23.79 -22.73 1.51
C ASN A 235 -24.22 -22.24 0.12
N ARG A 236 -23.26 -22.02 -0.78
CA ARG A 236 -23.46 -21.51 -2.15
C ARG A 236 -24.19 -20.18 -2.20
N ASN A 237 -23.87 -19.30 -1.29
CA ASN A 237 -24.41 -17.96 -1.21
C ASN A 237 -23.48 -16.95 -1.85
N VAL A 238 -23.78 -16.55 -3.09
CA VAL A 238 -22.95 -15.63 -3.88
C VAL A 238 -22.76 -14.30 -3.19
N GLU A 239 -23.80 -13.74 -2.58
CA GLU A 239 -23.72 -12.45 -1.90
C GLU A 239 -22.75 -12.48 -0.72
N HIS A 240 -22.81 -13.54 0.10
CA HIS A 240 -21.88 -13.73 1.22
C HIS A 240 -20.46 -14.02 0.73
N THR A 241 -20.28 -14.82 -0.32
CA THR A 241 -18.98 -15.08 -0.94
C THR A 241 -18.35 -13.77 -1.41
N MET A 242 -19.10 -12.97 -2.16
CA MET A 242 -18.61 -11.67 -2.63
C MET A 242 -18.28 -10.70 -1.50
N ALA A 243 -19.00 -10.76 -0.38
CA ALA A 243 -18.72 -9.92 0.79
C ALA A 243 -17.38 -10.27 1.49
N THR A 244 -16.77 -11.42 1.21
CA THR A 244 -15.42 -11.76 1.70
C THR A 244 -14.30 -11.23 0.79
N MET A 245 -14.64 -10.68 -0.36
CA MET A 245 -13.70 -10.19 -1.38
C MET A 245 -13.67 -8.65 -1.41
N VAL A 246 -12.73 -8.11 -2.16
CA VAL A 246 -12.72 -6.69 -2.53
C VAL A 246 -13.86 -6.38 -3.51
N GLU A 247 -14.19 -5.10 -3.69
CA GLU A 247 -15.32 -4.67 -4.52
C GLU A 247 -15.24 -5.17 -5.97
N GLU A 248 -14.05 -5.08 -6.57
CA GLU A 248 -13.76 -5.61 -7.90
C GLU A 248 -12.70 -6.71 -7.81
N PRO A 249 -13.09 -7.95 -7.44
CA PRO A 249 -12.11 -9.02 -7.25
C PRO A 249 -11.50 -9.42 -8.60
N TYR A 250 -10.18 -9.48 -8.63
CA TYR A 250 -9.45 -10.03 -9.76
C TYR A 250 -8.79 -11.35 -9.34
N VAL A 251 -9.04 -12.39 -10.11
CA VAL A 251 -8.57 -13.75 -9.80
C VAL A 251 -7.54 -14.17 -10.84
N ASN A 252 -6.34 -14.43 -10.37
CA ASN A 252 -5.26 -14.96 -11.20
C ASN A 252 -5.16 -16.46 -10.97
N HIS A 253 -5.84 -17.26 -11.79
CA HIS A 253 -5.71 -18.71 -11.75
C HIS A 253 -4.40 -19.12 -12.40
N VAL A 254 -3.44 -19.53 -11.56
CA VAL A 254 -2.27 -20.25 -12.07
C VAL A 254 -2.71 -21.69 -12.26
N PRO A 255 -2.66 -22.25 -13.49
CA PRO A 255 -2.99 -23.64 -13.69
C PRO A 255 -2.03 -24.49 -12.83
N THR A 256 -2.60 -25.25 -11.89
CA THR A 256 -1.87 -26.32 -11.23
C THR A 256 -1.63 -27.43 -12.26
N VAL A 257 -0.38 -27.62 -12.63
CA VAL A 257 0.05 -28.74 -13.48
C VAL A 257 0.15 -30.00 -12.63
#